data_4fc7e475c16b404e0f4ddba0bd8c0c05
#
_entry.id   4fc7e475c16b404e0f4ddba0bd8c0c05
#
_cell.length_a   1.000
_cell.length_b   1.000
_cell.length_c   1.000
_cell.angle_alpha   90.00
_cell.angle_beta   90.00
_cell.angle_gamma   90.00
#
_symmetry.space_group_name_H-M   'P 1'
#
loop_
_entity.id
_entity.type
_entity.pdbx_description
1 polymer ?
#
loop_
_entity_poly.entity_id
_entity_poly.type
_entity_poly.pdbx_seq_one_letter_code
_entity_poly.pdbx_strand_id
1 'polypeptide(L)'
;MHVMIDLETMGTRPNAPIIALGAAMFDGNSVLETFYTNIDLESAVDDGHAVVDPKTVLWWMEQGGEARSALRENKKKVVTALYEFRDWLKPVDPEGVWGNGASFDNIILSETYRRLNLTPPWEFWKDRCYRTMKGMYPQIKTDRSGVHHNALGDAVSQANHLIKIWREGMGR
;
A
#
# COMPACT_ATOMS: atom_id res chain seq x y z
N MET A 1 1.70 -17.52 -2.88
CA MET A 1 1.44 -16.41 -1.92
C MET A 1 1.41 -15.07 -2.63
N HIS A 2 0.54 -14.15 -2.21
CA HIS A 2 0.44 -12.80 -2.73
C HIS A 2 0.48 -11.77 -1.60
N VAL A 3 0.80 -10.53 -1.96
CA VAL A 3 0.78 -9.40 -1.01
C VAL A 3 -0.02 -8.27 -1.64
N MET A 4 -0.98 -7.72 -0.91
CA MET A 4 -1.67 -6.47 -1.23
C MET A 4 -1.01 -5.35 -0.45
N ILE A 5 -0.64 -4.27 -1.12
CA ILE A 5 -0.11 -3.06 -0.49
C ILE A 5 -1.08 -1.90 -0.72
N ASP A 6 -1.15 -1.02 0.25
CA ASP A 6 -1.86 0.25 0.16
C ASP A 6 -1.03 1.33 0.86
N LEU A 7 -0.95 2.50 0.26
CA LEU A 7 -0.14 3.61 0.75
C LEU A 7 -0.99 4.84 1.04
N GLU A 8 -0.70 5.49 2.15
CA GLU A 8 -1.08 6.88 2.34
C GLU A 8 0.10 7.78 1.98
N THR A 9 -0.15 8.80 1.17
CA THR A 9 0.91 9.62 0.59
C THR A 9 0.59 11.11 0.64
N MET A 10 1.60 11.96 0.51
CA MET A 10 1.46 13.40 0.34
C MET A 10 1.58 13.86 -1.12
N GLY A 11 1.19 12.98 -2.06
CA GLY A 11 1.17 13.26 -3.49
C GLY A 11 0.69 12.07 -4.29
N THR A 12 0.56 12.24 -5.62
CA THR A 12 0.08 11.20 -6.53
C THR A 12 1.12 10.81 -7.58
N ARG A 13 2.31 11.39 -7.53
CA ARG A 13 3.41 11.10 -8.47
C ARG A 13 4.33 10.03 -7.90
N PRO A 14 5.16 9.37 -8.73
CA PRO A 14 6.09 8.32 -8.27
C PRO A 14 7.01 8.75 -7.13
N ASN A 15 7.38 10.03 -7.05
CA ASN A 15 8.23 10.59 -6.01
C ASN A 15 7.44 11.21 -4.84
N ALA A 16 6.18 10.82 -4.65
CA ALA A 16 5.39 11.28 -3.51
C ALA A 16 5.95 10.73 -2.18
N PRO A 17 6.02 11.54 -1.11
CA PRO A 17 6.38 11.02 0.21
C PRO A 17 5.28 10.09 0.73
N ILE A 18 5.68 8.93 1.24
CA ILE A 18 4.78 7.98 1.91
C ILE A 18 4.65 8.39 3.38
N ILE A 19 3.43 8.38 3.92
CA ILE A 19 3.15 8.68 5.33
C ILE A 19 2.56 7.49 6.09
N ALA A 20 2.04 6.48 5.39
CA ALA A 20 1.70 5.19 5.96
C ALA A 20 1.82 4.09 4.90
N LEU A 21 2.20 2.90 5.33
CA LEU A 21 2.26 1.69 4.53
C LEU A 21 1.49 0.58 5.25
N GLY A 22 0.45 0.08 4.59
CA GLY A 22 -0.30 -1.10 4.98
C GLY A 22 -0.07 -2.23 3.98
N ALA A 23 0.02 -3.46 4.46
CA ALA A 23 0.11 -4.63 3.61
C ALA A 23 -0.64 -5.83 4.21
N ALA A 24 -1.17 -6.67 3.33
CA ALA A 24 -1.84 -7.91 3.67
C ALA A 24 -1.28 -9.04 2.82
N MET A 25 -0.73 -10.04 3.48
CA MET A 25 -0.29 -11.30 2.88
C MET A 25 -1.47 -12.24 2.79
N PHE A 26 -1.70 -12.86 1.63
CA PHE A 26 -2.85 -13.70 1.42
C PHE A 26 -2.58 -14.83 0.41
N ASP A 27 -3.39 -15.85 0.49
CA ASP A 27 -3.51 -16.92 -0.49
C ASP A 27 -4.86 -16.87 -1.23
N GLY A 28 -5.25 -17.92 -1.92
CA GLY A 28 -6.57 -18.02 -2.55
C GLY A 28 -7.74 -18.16 -1.58
N ASN A 29 -7.49 -18.23 -0.26
CA ASN A 29 -8.48 -18.56 0.76
C ASN A 29 -8.69 -17.47 1.80
N SER A 30 -7.63 -16.84 2.28
CA SER A 30 -7.69 -15.89 3.38
C SER A 30 -6.50 -14.95 3.42
N VAL A 31 -6.65 -13.85 4.15
CA VAL A 31 -5.53 -13.03 4.63
C VAL A 31 -4.87 -13.78 5.78
N LEU A 32 -3.56 -13.95 5.71
CA LEU A 32 -2.76 -14.76 6.63
C LEU A 32 -1.98 -13.91 7.62
N GLU A 33 -1.39 -12.81 7.13
CA GLU A 33 -0.56 -11.92 7.93
C GLU A 33 -0.69 -10.48 7.44
N THR A 34 -0.44 -9.52 8.31
CA THR A 34 -0.54 -8.11 7.99
C THR A 34 0.67 -7.33 8.47
N PHE A 35 0.96 -6.25 7.78
CA PHE A 35 2.00 -5.28 8.15
C PHE A 35 1.40 -3.87 8.15
N TYR A 36 1.79 -3.05 9.11
CA TYR A 36 1.42 -1.64 9.15
C TYR A 36 2.51 -0.78 9.80
N THR A 37 2.78 0.36 9.21
CA THR A 37 3.66 1.35 9.82
C THR A 37 3.28 2.76 9.38
N ASN A 38 3.32 3.72 10.31
CA ASN A 38 3.31 5.15 10.00
C ASN A 38 4.73 5.63 9.75
N ILE A 39 4.87 6.53 8.79
CA ILE A 39 6.15 7.08 8.36
C ILE A 39 6.18 8.57 8.69
N ASP A 40 7.27 9.00 9.31
CA ASP A 40 7.51 10.40 9.61
C ASP A 40 7.74 11.19 8.32
N LEU A 41 6.85 12.16 8.06
CA LEU A 41 6.88 12.94 6.82
C LEU A 41 8.19 13.72 6.65
N GLU A 42 8.75 14.25 7.72
CA GLU A 42 10.03 14.97 7.67
C GLU A 42 11.11 14.06 7.11
N SER A 43 11.23 12.83 7.65
CA SER A 43 12.18 11.84 7.14
C SER A 43 11.88 11.37 5.71
N ALA A 44 10.62 11.39 5.29
CA ALA A 44 10.21 10.98 3.94
C ALA A 44 10.56 12.00 2.85
N VAL A 45 10.81 13.26 3.23
CA VAL A 45 11.21 14.34 2.30
C VAL A 45 12.70 14.73 2.43
N ASP A 46 13.41 14.19 3.39
CA ASP A 46 14.80 14.56 3.73
C ASP A 46 15.81 14.20 2.62
N ASP A 47 15.48 13.30 1.71
CA ASP A 47 16.30 12.95 0.54
C ASP A 47 16.35 14.06 -0.53
N GLY A 48 15.55 15.11 -0.39
CA GLY A 48 15.47 16.25 -1.30
C GLY A 48 14.83 15.94 -2.68
N HIS A 49 14.38 14.71 -2.91
CA HIS A 49 13.78 14.25 -4.16
C HIS A 49 12.29 13.96 -4.06
N ALA A 50 11.79 13.72 -2.84
CA ALA A 50 10.36 13.58 -2.61
C ALA A 50 9.64 14.93 -2.71
N VAL A 51 8.48 14.92 -3.37
CA VAL A 51 7.70 16.13 -3.63
C VAL A 51 6.30 16.02 -3.03
N VAL A 52 6.03 16.89 -2.06
CA VAL A 52 4.69 17.07 -1.49
C VAL A 52 3.80 17.80 -2.50
N ASP A 53 2.64 17.25 -2.82
CA ASP A 53 1.65 17.90 -3.67
C ASP A 53 0.71 18.77 -2.80
N PRO A 54 0.66 20.09 -3.03
CA PRO A 54 -0.25 20.97 -2.29
C PRO A 54 -1.73 20.56 -2.37
N LYS A 55 -2.17 19.99 -3.49
CA LYS A 55 -3.55 19.51 -3.65
C LYS A 55 -3.83 18.33 -2.71
N THR A 56 -2.88 17.42 -2.56
CA THR A 56 -2.99 16.29 -1.65
C THR A 56 -3.00 16.76 -0.19
N VAL A 57 -2.22 17.79 0.16
CA VAL A 57 -2.27 18.41 1.49
C VAL A 57 -3.65 18.96 1.79
N LEU A 58 -4.24 19.74 0.88
CA LEU A 58 -5.59 20.29 1.04
C LEU A 58 -6.63 19.17 1.15
N TRP A 59 -6.52 18.13 0.33
CA TRP A 59 -7.39 16.95 0.41
C TRP A 59 -7.30 16.26 1.78
N TRP A 60 -6.10 16.10 2.36
CA TRP A 60 -5.94 15.55 3.71
C TRP A 60 -6.58 16.43 4.80
N MET A 61 -6.58 17.75 4.62
CA MET A 61 -7.25 18.66 5.56
C MET A 61 -8.76 18.46 5.60
N GLU A 62 -9.35 17.99 4.49
CA GLU A 62 -10.79 17.70 4.37
C GLU A 62 -11.17 16.32 4.92
N GLN A 63 -10.21 15.41 5.13
CA GLN A 63 -10.48 14.07 5.64
C GLN A 63 -10.90 14.09 7.11
N GLY A 64 -11.59 13.01 7.56
CA GLY A 64 -12.04 12.85 8.94
C GLY A 64 -10.91 12.89 9.97
N GLY A 65 -11.22 13.36 11.17
CA GLY A 65 -10.24 13.48 12.26
C GLY A 65 -9.56 12.17 12.62
N GLU A 66 -10.27 11.06 12.55
CA GLU A 66 -9.76 9.72 12.85
C GLU A 66 -8.66 9.28 11.87
N ALA A 67 -8.89 9.43 10.56
CA ALA A 67 -7.89 9.14 9.54
C ALA A 67 -6.61 9.97 9.73
N ARG A 68 -6.76 11.27 10.02
CA ARG A 68 -5.62 12.18 10.28
C ARG A 68 -4.89 11.88 11.58
N SER A 69 -5.60 11.44 12.61
CA SER A 69 -4.99 11.12 13.91
C SER A 69 -4.15 9.86 13.82
N ALA A 70 -4.65 8.82 13.11
CA ALA A 70 -3.92 7.57 12.91
C ALA A 70 -2.52 7.79 12.31
N LEU A 71 -2.37 8.78 11.42
CA LEU A 71 -1.09 9.12 10.78
C LEU A 71 -0.08 9.85 11.69
N ARG A 72 -0.49 10.26 12.89
CA ARG A 72 0.36 11.01 13.83
C ARG A 72 1.02 10.14 14.88
N GLU A 73 0.54 8.92 15.05
CA GLU A 73 0.97 8.02 16.11
C GLU A 73 2.09 7.08 15.62
N ASN A 74 3.01 6.74 16.53
CA ASN A 74 4.04 5.70 16.31
C ASN A 74 4.80 5.82 14.98
N LYS A 75 5.13 7.05 14.56
CA LYS A 75 5.85 7.30 13.31
C LYS A 75 7.29 6.81 13.37
N LYS A 76 7.73 6.18 12.30
CA LYS A 76 9.11 5.73 12.11
C LYS A 76 9.78 6.51 10.99
N LYS A 77 11.11 6.60 11.03
CA LYS A 77 11.86 7.12 9.88
C LYS A 77 11.60 6.25 8.65
N VAL A 78 11.52 6.86 7.47
CA VAL A 78 11.22 6.16 6.22
C VAL A 78 12.15 4.97 5.99
N VAL A 79 13.45 5.11 6.22
CA VAL A 79 14.43 4.03 6.06
C VAL A 79 14.13 2.85 6.99
N THR A 80 13.78 3.11 8.25
CA THR A 80 13.40 2.07 9.21
C THR A 80 12.14 1.32 8.76
N ALA A 81 11.12 2.05 8.34
CA ALA A 81 9.87 1.47 7.83
C ALA A 81 10.10 0.57 6.61
N LEU A 82 10.97 0.99 5.68
CA LEU A 82 11.32 0.20 4.50
C LEU A 82 12.09 -1.07 4.86
N TYR A 83 13.02 -1.02 5.82
CA TYR A 83 13.73 -2.22 6.30
C TYR A 83 12.78 -3.21 6.98
N GLU A 84 11.90 -2.74 7.84
CA GLU A 84 10.90 -3.59 8.51
C GLU A 84 9.95 -4.26 7.49
N PHE A 85 9.47 -3.52 6.49
CA PHE A 85 8.65 -4.07 5.43
C PHE A 85 9.41 -5.11 4.60
N ARG A 86 10.66 -4.82 4.22
CA ARG A 86 11.53 -5.78 3.53
C ARG A 86 11.71 -7.06 4.34
N ASP A 87 11.99 -6.94 5.63
CA ASP A 87 12.25 -8.10 6.48
C ASP A 87 10.97 -8.92 6.74
N TRP A 88 9.81 -8.27 6.77
CA TRP A 88 8.50 -8.93 6.80
C TRP A 88 8.19 -9.68 5.49
N LEU A 89 8.55 -9.11 4.34
CA LEU A 89 8.28 -9.70 3.04
C LEU A 89 9.26 -10.83 2.66
N LYS A 90 10.51 -10.71 3.10
CA LYS A 90 11.63 -11.58 2.70
C LYS A 90 11.39 -13.09 2.83
N PRO A 91 10.72 -13.62 3.87
CA PRO A 91 10.49 -15.05 4.00
C PRO A 91 9.54 -15.64 2.96
N VAL A 92 8.78 -14.81 2.23
CA VAL A 92 7.61 -15.24 1.46
C VAL A 92 7.88 -15.37 -0.03
N ASP A 93 8.74 -14.55 -0.60
CA ASP A 93 8.95 -14.44 -2.06
C ASP A 93 7.62 -14.46 -2.85
N PRO A 94 6.79 -13.40 -2.77
CA PRO A 94 5.43 -13.41 -3.27
C PRO A 94 5.37 -13.62 -4.79
N GLU A 95 4.38 -14.34 -5.28
CA GLU A 95 4.07 -14.51 -6.70
C GLU A 95 3.55 -13.22 -7.34
N GLY A 96 2.97 -12.33 -6.54
CA GLY A 96 2.48 -11.04 -6.98
C GLY A 96 2.33 -10.05 -5.85
N VAL A 97 2.76 -8.83 -6.11
CA VAL A 97 2.57 -7.65 -5.24
C VAL A 97 1.51 -6.76 -5.88
N TRP A 98 0.38 -6.64 -5.20
CA TRP A 98 -0.82 -5.98 -5.69
C TRP A 98 -0.98 -4.59 -5.08
N GLY A 99 -1.31 -3.60 -5.92
CA GLY A 99 -1.72 -2.27 -5.48
C GLY A 99 -3.06 -1.87 -6.11
N ASN A 100 -3.74 -0.93 -5.52
CA ASN A 100 -4.98 -0.37 -6.06
C ASN A 100 -4.69 0.65 -7.18
N GLY A 101 -4.01 0.18 -8.17
CA GLY A 101 -3.31 0.83 -9.25
C GLY A 101 -1.82 0.53 -9.10
N ALA A 102 -1.28 -0.49 -9.81
CA ALA A 102 0.14 -0.81 -9.75
C ALA A 102 1.04 0.38 -10.15
N SER A 103 0.51 1.30 -10.94
CA SER A 103 1.14 2.58 -11.28
C SER A 103 1.07 3.64 -10.15
N PHE A 104 0.49 3.32 -9.00
CA PHE A 104 0.44 4.17 -7.81
C PHE A 104 1.20 3.52 -6.67
N ASP A 105 0.60 2.58 -5.94
CA ASP A 105 1.20 1.99 -4.74
C ASP A 105 2.56 1.34 -5.03
N ASN A 106 2.62 0.44 -6.02
CA ASN A 106 3.84 -0.29 -6.36
C ASN A 106 4.96 0.65 -6.84
N ILE A 107 4.63 1.60 -7.71
CA ILE A 107 5.60 2.56 -8.25
C ILE A 107 6.11 3.50 -7.17
N ILE A 108 5.24 4.08 -6.34
CA ILE A 108 5.65 5.01 -5.28
C ILE A 108 6.55 4.29 -4.27
N LEU A 109 6.18 3.06 -3.85
CA LEU A 109 6.97 2.31 -2.89
C LEU A 109 8.33 1.90 -3.47
N SER A 110 8.37 1.34 -4.68
CA SER A 110 9.64 0.97 -5.32
C SER A 110 10.53 2.17 -5.63
N GLU A 111 9.95 3.31 -6.01
CA GLU A 111 10.71 4.55 -6.21
C GLU A 111 11.25 5.10 -4.89
N THR A 112 10.51 4.98 -3.79
CA THR A 112 11.02 5.37 -2.47
C THR A 112 12.23 4.53 -2.07
N TYR A 113 12.22 3.21 -2.31
CA TYR A 113 13.42 2.37 -2.13
C TYR A 113 14.60 2.88 -2.97
N ARG A 114 14.40 3.11 -4.27
CA ARG A 114 15.47 3.54 -5.20
C ARG A 114 16.07 4.89 -4.82
N ARG A 115 15.24 5.87 -4.45
CA ARG A 115 15.71 7.21 -4.02
C ARG A 115 16.62 7.14 -2.80
N LEU A 116 16.35 6.20 -1.91
CA LEU A 116 17.15 5.96 -0.70
C LEU A 116 18.32 4.98 -0.93
N ASN A 117 18.63 4.68 -2.20
CA ASN A 117 19.67 3.71 -2.59
C ASN A 117 19.44 2.31 -2.01
N LEU A 118 18.19 1.91 -1.85
CA LEU A 118 17.77 0.58 -1.41
C LEU A 118 17.16 -0.20 -2.59
N THR A 119 17.33 -1.52 -2.57
CA THR A 119 16.67 -2.39 -3.54
C THR A 119 15.25 -2.72 -3.07
N PRO A 120 14.21 -2.55 -3.91
CA PRO A 120 12.87 -3.03 -3.61
C PRO A 120 12.89 -4.52 -3.26
N PRO A 121 12.10 -4.98 -2.27
CA PRO A 121 12.14 -6.37 -1.80
C PRO A 121 11.37 -7.36 -2.69
N TRP A 122 10.94 -6.92 -3.87
CA TRP A 122 10.33 -7.77 -4.90
C TRP A 122 10.76 -7.31 -6.29
N GLU A 123 10.66 -8.20 -7.26
CA GLU A 123 11.00 -7.94 -8.65
C GLU A 123 9.84 -7.26 -9.40
N PHE A 124 10.12 -6.26 -10.25
CA PHE A 124 9.11 -5.43 -10.91
C PHE A 124 8.09 -6.25 -11.74
N TRP A 125 8.46 -7.41 -12.27
CA TRP A 125 7.53 -8.27 -13.01
C TRP A 125 6.50 -8.98 -12.13
N LYS A 126 6.64 -8.89 -10.81
CA LYS A 126 5.65 -9.34 -9.82
C LYS A 126 4.58 -8.28 -9.52
N ASP A 127 4.69 -7.08 -10.09
CA ASP A 127 3.67 -6.03 -9.93
C ASP A 127 2.32 -6.46 -10.54
N ARG A 128 1.25 -6.24 -9.79
CA ARG A 128 -0.12 -6.58 -10.17
C ARG A 128 -1.06 -5.43 -9.85
N CYS A 129 -2.13 -5.29 -10.63
CA CYS A 129 -3.10 -4.22 -10.49
C CYS A 129 -4.47 -4.75 -10.00
N TYR A 130 -4.77 -4.52 -8.74
CA TYR A 130 -6.08 -4.85 -8.16
C TYR A 130 -7.22 -4.05 -8.83
N ARG A 131 -7.00 -2.76 -9.14
CA ARG A 131 -7.99 -1.92 -9.82
C ARG A 131 -8.44 -2.52 -11.16
N THR A 132 -7.53 -3.10 -11.92
CA THR A 132 -7.86 -3.82 -13.16
C THR A 132 -8.74 -5.03 -12.89
N MET A 133 -8.38 -5.87 -11.92
CA MET A 133 -9.19 -7.05 -11.55
C MET A 133 -10.58 -6.66 -11.09
N LYS A 134 -10.69 -5.66 -10.20
CA LYS A 134 -11.97 -5.11 -9.76
C LYS A 134 -12.83 -4.60 -10.93
N GLY A 135 -12.20 -3.93 -11.91
CA GLY A 135 -12.87 -3.43 -13.11
C GLY A 135 -13.38 -4.53 -14.04
N MET A 136 -12.69 -5.67 -14.12
CA MET A 136 -13.11 -6.82 -14.92
C MET A 136 -14.27 -7.61 -14.30
N TYR A 137 -14.47 -7.50 -12.97
CA TYR A 137 -15.51 -8.21 -12.22
C TYR A 137 -16.41 -7.25 -11.42
N PRO A 138 -17.09 -6.27 -12.07
CA PRO A 138 -17.83 -5.21 -11.40
C PRO A 138 -19.06 -5.70 -10.63
N GLN A 139 -19.54 -6.91 -10.95
CA GLN A 139 -20.68 -7.57 -10.28
C GLN A 139 -20.29 -8.10 -8.89
N ILE A 140 -19.01 -8.41 -8.64
CA ILE A 140 -18.51 -8.86 -7.34
C ILE A 140 -18.20 -7.61 -6.52
N LYS A 141 -18.97 -7.40 -5.45
CA LYS A 141 -18.82 -6.18 -4.62
C LYS A 141 -17.84 -6.38 -3.50
N THR A 142 -17.15 -5.29 -3.17
CA THR A 142 -16.24 -5.22 -2.00
C THR A 142 -17.08 -5.10 -0.73
N ASP A 143 -16.85 -5.98 0.23
CA ASP A 143 -17.38 -5.84 1.59
C ASP A 143 -16.37 -4.97 2.38
N ARG A 144 -16.55 -3.65 2.33
CA ARG A 144 -15.69 -2.72 3.08
C ARG A 144 -16.12 -2.67 4.53
N SER A 145 -15.18 -2.90 5.43
CA SER A 145 -15.32 -2.65 6.87
C SER A 145 -14.15 -1.79 7.36
N GLY A 146 -14.43 -0.83 8.23
CA GLY A 146 -13.38 -0.01 8.88
C GLY A 146 -13.34 1.45 8.46
N VAL A 147 -12.35 2.17 9.01
CA VAL A 147 -12.10 3.59 8.74
C VAL A 147 -11.55 3.76 7.33
N HIS A 148 -12.17 4.66 6.56
CA HIS A 148 -11.65 5.04 5.24
C HIS A 148 -10.29 5.74 5.37
N HIS A 149 -9.40 5.50 4.40
CA HIS A 149 -8.03 6.04 4.37
C HIS A 149 -7.17 5.56 5.56
N ASN A 150 -7.27 4.28 5.85
CA ASN A 150 -6.33 3.56 6.70
C ASN A 150 -5.64 2.50 5.84
N ALA A 151 -4.36 2.67 5.57
CA ALA A 151 -3.61 1.83 4.65
C ALA A 151 -3.72 0.32 4.96
N LEU A 152 -3.74 -0.08 6.24
CA LEU A 152 -3.93 -1.48 6.61
C LEU A 152 -5.35 -1.97 6.31
N GLY A 153 -6.36 -1.20 6.72
CA GLY A 153 -7.78 -1.54 6.49
C GLY A 153 -8.09 -1.64 5.00
N ASP A 154 -7.54 -0.73 4.20
CA ASP A 154 -7.72 -0.74 2.75
C ASP A 154 -6.98 -1.92 2.10
N ALA A 155 -5.74 -2.24 2.48
CA ALA A 155 -5.00 -3.41 2.00
C ALA A 155 -5.74 -4.73 2.30
N VAL A 156 -6.22 -4.91 3.53
CA VAL A 156 -6.99 -6.11 3.94
C VAL A 156 -8.32 -6.22 3.17
N SER A 157 -9.06 -5.12 3.03
CA SER A 157 -10.31 -5.08 2.30
C SER A 157 -10.13 -5.42 0.81
N GLN A 158 -9.08 -4.89 0.19
CA GLN A 158 -8.72 -5.15 -1.20
C GLN A 158 -8.28 -6.61 -1.41
N ALA A 159 -7.48 -7.17 -0.49
CA ALA A 159 -7.06 -8.57 -0.53
C ALA A 159 -8.27 -9.52 -0.43
N ASN A 160 -9.16 -9.31 0.53
CA ASN A 160 -10.38 -10.09 0.68
C ASN A 160 -11.28 -10.02 -0.55
N HIS A 161 -11.42 -8.84 -1.15
CA HIS A 161 -12.19 -8.68 -2.38
C HIS A 161 -11.53 -9.42 -3.57
N LEU A 162 -10.21 -9.38 -3.68
CA LEU A 162 -9.51 -10.11 -4.73
C LEU A 162 -9.66 -11.62 -4.57
N ILE A 163 -9.60 -12.16 -3.34
CA ILE A 163 -9.90 -13.57 -3.05
C ILE A 163 -11.34 -13.91 -3.50
N LYS A 164 -12.31 -13.05 -3.19
CA LYS A 164 -13.70 -13.23 -3.63
C LYS A 164 -13.81 -13.25 -5.15
N ILE A 165 -13.12 -12.36 -5.86
CA ILE A 165 -13.05 -12.35 -7.34
C ILE A 165 -12.48 -13.67 -7.86
N TRP A 166 -11.42 -14.20 -7.26
CA TRP A 166 -10.84 -15.47 -7.70
C TRP A 166 -11.79 -16.65 -7.53
N ARG A 167 -12.50 -16.71 -6.41
CA ARG A 167 -13.45 -17.79 -6.12
C ARG A 167 -14.71 -17.71 -6.98
N GLU A 168 -15.37 -16.56 -6.99
CA GLU A 168 -16.68 -16.39 -7.63
C GLU A 168 -16.56 -16.04 -9.12
N GLY A 169 -15.53 -15.30 -9.52
CA GLY A 169 -15.35 -14.83 -10.89
C GLY A 169 -14.51 -15.73 -11.75
N MET A 170 -13.47 -16.35 -11.20
CA MET A 170 -12.51 -17.18 -11.96
C MET A 170 -12.64 -18.67 -11.67
N GLY A 171 -13.44 -19.09 -10.68
CA GLY A 171 -13.67 -20.50 -10.33
C GLY A 171 -12.41 -21.18 -9.75
N ARG A 172 -11.59 -20.43 -9.02
CA ARG A 172 -10.35 -20.92 -8.41
C ARG A 172 -10.54 -21.18 -6.92
#